data_d01770e4f8e48ef4752a743d4d974e4f
#
_entry.id   d01770e4f8e48ef4752a743d4d974e4f
#
_cell.length_a   1.000
_cell.length_b   1.000
_cell.length_c   1.000
_cell.angle_alpha   90.00
_cell.angle_beta   90.00
_cell.angle_gamma   90.00
#
_symmetry.space_group_name_H-M   'P 1'
#
loop_
_entity.id
_entity.type
_entity.pdbx_description
1 polymer ?
#
loop_
_entity_poly.entity_id
_entity_poly.type
_entity_poly.pdbx_seq_one_letter_code
_entity_poly.pdbx_strand_id
1 'polypeptide(L)'
;MLDTKNFSVRTGSRTFESAAYLRKAGADPVEVKKLFQTDLDDTLTRYRVVQAARLYRGELAIACLDETITRTIAAQAADELINISGITASFVLFPDGEQVIISARSIGSCNVQVVLEKLGGGGNGATAGAQIKGKPLRQVLQDLVGAIDAFYA
;
A
#
# COMPACT_ATOMS: atom_id res chain seq x y z
N MET A 1 4.71 -17.68 -1.26
CA MET A 1 4.27 -16.71 -2.31
C MET A 1 3.71 -15.43 -1.69
N LEU A 2 2.92 -15.50 -0.62
CA LEU A 2 2.35 -14.31 0.02
C LEU A 2 3.45 -13.38 0.55
N ASP A 3 4.28 -13.85 1.48
CA ASP A 3 5.34 -13.07 2.11
C ASP A 3 6.45 -12.63 1.16
N THR A 4 6.60 -13.34 0.05
CA THR A 4 7.61 -13.05 -0.98
C THR A 4 7.08 -12.18 -2.11
N LYS A 5 5.80 -11.77 -2.06
CA LYS A 5 5.12 -11.05 -3.16
C LYS A 5 5.48 -11.66 -4.53
N ASN A 6 5.15 -12.94 -4.70
CA ASN A 6 5.49 -13.73 -5.90
C ASN A 6 6.99 -13.76 -6.23
N PHE A 7 7.83 -13.98 -5.21
CA PHE A 7 9.28 -14.06 -5.32
C PHE A 7 9.99 -12.74 -5.67
N SER A 8 9.33 -11.60 -5.48
CA SER A 8 9.92 -10.29 -5.74
C SER A 8 10.64 -9.69 -4.53
N VAL A 9 10.25 -10.08 -3.30
CA VAL A 9 10.86 -9.58 -2.05
C VAL A 9 11.15 -10.73 -1.08
N ARG A 10 12.14 -10.53 -0.19
CA ARG A 10 12.54 -11.51 0.85
C ARG A 10 12.78 -12.92 0.28
N THR A 11 13.37 -12.99 -0.91
CA THR A 11 13.56 -14.22 -1.68
C THR A 11 15.04 -14.54 -1.80
N GLY A 12 15.44 -15.67 -1.27
CA GLY A 12 16.79 -16.24 -1.43
C GLY A 12 16.73 -17.59 -2.14
N SER A 13 17.90 -18.22 -2.38
CA SER A 13 17.99 -19.53 -3.03
C SER A 13 17.11 -20.59 -2.36
N ARG A 14 17.06 -20.61 -1.03
CA ARG A 14 16.22 -21.53 -0.26
C ARG A 14 14.72 -21.38 -0.53
N THR A 15 14.26 -20.17 -0.85
CA THR A 15 12.86 -19.92 -1.23
C THR A 15 12.51 -20.65 -2.54
N PHE A 16 13.40 -20.57 -3.51
CA PHE A 16 13.23 -21.28 -4.79
C PHE A 16 13.36 -22.78 -4.64
N GLU A 17 14.31 -23.28 -3.81
CA GLU A 17 14.44 -24.70 -3.49
C GLU A 17 13.16 -25.23 -2.82
N SER A 18 12.58 -24.48 -1.87
CA SER A 18 11.32 -24.85 -1.23
C SER A 18 10.16 -24.87 -2.23
N ALA A 19 10.10 -23.91 -3.16
CA ALA A 19 9.09 -23.90 -4.21
C ALA A 19 9.24 -25.10 -5.17
N ALA A 20 10.48 -25.44 -5.53
CA ALA A 20 10.77 -26.60 -6.36
C ALA A 20 10.38 -27.91 -5.65
N TYR A 21 10.67 -28.02 -4.35
CA TYR A 21 10.24 -29.17 -3.52
C TYR A 21 8.71 -29.32 -3.52
N LEU A 22 7.99 -28.22 -3.23
CA LEU A 22 6.52 -28.24 -3.22
C LEU A 22 5.96 -28.61 -4.59
N ARG A 23 6.55 -28.14 -5.69
CA ARG A 23 6.15 -28.52 -7.04
C ARG A 23 6.32 -30.02 -7.27
N LYS A 24 7.45 -30.60 -6.86
CA LYS A 24 7.71 -32.05 -6.93
C LYS A 24 6.74 -32.85 -6.06
N ALA A 25 6.33 -32.30 -4.93
CA ALA A 25 5.35 -32.92 -4.03
C ALA A 25 3.89 -32.80 -4.53
N GLY A 26 3.66 -32.22 -5.72
CA GLY A 26 2.35 -32.16 -6.37
C GLY A 26 1.63 -30.83 -6.28
N ALA A 27 2.25 -29.77 -5.71
CA ALA A 27 1.63 -28.45 -5.71
C ALA A 27 1.43 -27.93 -7.13
N ASP A 28 0.18 -27.60 -7.48
CA ASP A 28 -0.17 -27.05 -8.78
C ASP A 28 -0.15 -25.52 -8.72
N PRO A 29 0.69 -24.83 -9.51
CA PRO A 29 0.73 -23.36 -9.55
C PRO A 29 -0.61 -22.74 -9.93
N VAL A 30 -1.44 -23.39 -10.73
CA VAL A 30 -2.77 -22.89 -11.12
C VAL A 30 -3.70 -22.90 -9.90
N GLU A 31 -3.72 -23.98 -9.13
CA GLU A 31 -4.51 -24.07 -7.90
C GLU A 31 -4.02 -23.05 -6.86
N VAL A 32 -2.70 -22.87 -6.73
CA VAL A 32 -2.14 -21.83 -5.88
C VAL A 32 -2.59 -20.44 -6.34
N LYS A 33 -2.59 -20.16 -7.65
CA LYS A 33 -3.07 -18.87 -8.18
C LYS A 33 -4.54 -18.62 -7.85
N LYS A 34 -5.39 -19.64 -7.88
CA LYS A 34 -6.82 -19.51 -7.52
C LYS A 34 -7.03 -19.02 -6.09
N LEU A 35 -6.13 -19.38 -5.15
CA LEU A 35 -6.19 -18.93 -3.75
C LEU A 35 -5.99 -17.40 -3.60
N PHE A 36 -5.42 -16.75 -4.61
CA PHE A 36 -5.16 -15.31 -4.64
C PHE A 36 -6.11 -14.53 -5.55
N GLN A 37 -7.15 -15.20 -6.07
CA GLN A 37 -8.18 -14.50 -6.84
C GLN A 37 -8.95 -13.56 -5.91
N THR A 38 -9.21 -12.36 -6.40
CA THR A 38 -10.01 -11.35 -5.72
C THR A 38 -11.35 -11.21 -6.40
N ASP A 39 -12.35 -10.74 -5.68
CA ASP A 39 -13.65 -10.40 -6.21
C ASP A 39 -13.53 -9.28 -7.26
N LEU A 40 -14.48 -9.27 -8.22
CA LEU A 40 -14.51 -8.25 -9.27
C LEU A 40 -14.78 -6.86 -8.69
N ASP A 41 -15.69 -6.76 -7.71
CA ASP A 41 -16.06 -5.48 -7.09
C ASP A 41 -14.88 -4.90 -6.30
N ASP A 42 -14.14 -5.75 -5.57
CA ASP A 42 -12.91 -5.37 -4.88
C ASP A 42 -11.84 -4.89 -5.88
N THR A 43 -11.73 -5.58 -7.02
CA THR A 43 -10.80 -5.21 -8.09
C THR A 43 -11.17 -3.86 -8.70
N LEU A 44 -12.45 -3.63 -9.02
CA LEU A 44 -12.93 -2.35 -9.55
C LEU A 44 -12.74 -1.22 -8.53
N THR A 45 -12.99 -1.47 -7.25
CA THR A 45 -12.76 -0.49 -6.19
C THR A 45 -11.27 -0.12 -6.09
N ARG A 46 -10.38 -1.11 -6.15
CA ARG A 46 -8.93 -0.87 -6.17
C ARG A 46 -8.50 -0.01 -7.35
N TYR A 47 -9.03 -0.24 -8.56
CA TYR A 47 -8.72 0.60 -9.72
C TYR A 47 -9.26 2.03 -9.57
N ARG A 48 -10.42 2.23 -8.94
CA ARG A 48 -10.90 3.58 -8.61
C ARG A 48 -9.92 4.32 -7.70
N VAL A 49 -9.35 3.64 -6.71
CA VAL A 49 -8.30 4.21 -5.86
C VAL A 49 -7.08 4.64 -6.68
N VAL A 50 -6.61 3.76 -7.57
CA VAL A 50 -5.46 4.06 -8.45
C VAL A 50 -5.76 5.25 -9.36
N GLN A 51 -6.96 5.34 -9.93
CA GLN A 51 -7.40 6.47 -10.77
C GLN A 51 -7.50 7.80 -10.00
N ALA A 52 -7.82 7.75 -8.70
CA ALA A 52 -7.89 8.94 -7.84
C ALA A 52 -6.51 9.47 -7.46
N ALA A 53 -5.45 8.71 -7.68
CA ALA A 53 -4.10 9.11 -7.29
C ALA A 53 -3.62 10.35 -8.07
N ARG A 54 -2.89 11.21 -7.35
CA ARG A 54 -2.23 12.38 -7.91
C ARG A 54 -0.75 12.32 -7.53
N LEU A 55 0.08 12.72 -8.46
CA LEU A 55 1.52 12.82 -8.22
C LEU A 55 1.82 14.05 -7.34
N TYR A 56 2.62 13.83 -6.33
CA TYR A 56 3.19 14.86 -5.47
C TYR A 56 4.71 14.78 -5.51
N ARG A 57 5.40 15.92 -5.59
CA ARG A 57 6.86 16.04 -5.73
C ARG A 57 7.46 15.23 -6.91
N GLY A 58 6.62 14.84 -7.87
CA GLY A 58 7.04 14.11 -9.08
C GLY A 58 7.21 12.59 -8.92
N GLU A 59 7.32 12.09 -7.69
CA GLU A 59 7.59 10.67 -7.44
C GLU A 59 6.70 10.03 -6.35
N LEU A 60 5.85 10.79 -5.70
CA LEU A 60 4.95 10.29 -4.67
C LEU A 60 3.52 10.26 -5.20
N ALA A 61 2.80 9.17 -4.99
CA ALA A 61 1.39 9.04 -5.35
C ALA A 61 0.50 9.20 -4.11
N ILE A 62 -0.42 10.15 -4.13
CA ILE A 62 -1.42 10.35 -3.06
C ILE A 62 -2.80 10.12 -3.65
N ALA A 63 -3.52 9.10 -3.17
CA ALA A 63 -4.92 8.82 -3.49
C ALA A 63 -5.79 9.16 -2.28
N CYS A 64 -6.76 10.05 -2.47
CA CYS A 64 -7.69 10.47 -1.44
C CYS A 64 -9.12 10.20 -1.94
N LEU A 65 -9.86 9.38 -1.19
CA LEU A 65 -11.23 8.99 -1.53
C LEU A 65 -12.20 9.56 -0.51
N ASP A 66 -13.39 9.94 -1.00
CA ASP A 66 -14.49 10.42 -0.16
C ASP A 66 -15.40 9.27 0.34
N GLU A 67 -15.18 8.05 -0.16
CA GLU A 67 -15.92 6.85 0.20
C GLU A 67 -15.10 5.91 1.11
N THR A 68 -15.81 5.19 1.97
CA THR A 68 -15.19 4.13 2.79
C THR A 68 -14.86 2.91 1.93
N ILE A 69 -13.63 2.45 2.06
CA ILE A 69 -13.16 1.20 1.45
C ILE A 69 -12.58 0.28 2.53
N THR A 70 -12.32 -0.98 2.22
CA THR A 70 -11.64 -1.85 3.16
C THR A 70 -10.15 -1.53 3.26
N ARG A 71 -9.57 -1.76 4.43
CA ARG A 71 -8.12 -1.58 4.65
C ARG A 71 -7.28 -2.46 3.73
N THR A 72 -7.81 -3.63 3.38
CA THR A 72 -7.18 -4.56 2.44
C THR A 72 -7.09 -3.96 1.05
N ILE A 73 -8.19 -3.39 0.54
CA ILE A 73 -8.21 -2.71 -0.77
C ILE A 73 -7.25 -1.52 -0.78
N ALA A 74 -7.27 -0.71 0.27
CA ALA A 74 -6.36 0.44 0.38
C ALA A 74 -4.88 0.01 0.38
N ALA A 75 -4.55 -1.06 1.10
CA ALA A 75 -3.19 -1.61 1.14
C ALA A 75 -2.77 -2.16 -0.23
N GLN A 76 -3.66 -2.90 -0.91
CA GLN A 76 -3.41 -3.43 -2.25
C GLN A 76 -3.25 -2.31 -3.30
N ALA A 77 -4.08 -1.26 -3.22
CA ALA A 77 -3.97 -0.10 -4.11
C ALA A 77 -2.65 0.66 -3.87
N ALA A 78 -2.23 0.82 -2.62
CA ALA A 78 -0.94 1.42 -2.30
C ALA A 78 0.24 0.59 -2.85
N ASP A 79 0.17 -0.74 -2.75
CA ASP A 79 1.15 -1.64 -3.37
C ASP A 79 1.14 -1.55 -4.90
N GLU A 80 -0.03 -1.36 -5.53
CA GLU A 80 -0.15 -1.25 -6.98
C GLU A 80 0.42 0.08 -7.50
N LEU A 81 0.20 1.17 -6.77
CA LEU A 81 0.74 2.49 -7.12
C LEU A 81 2.27 2.51 -7.15
N ILE A 82 2.95 1.85 -6.20
CA ILE A 82 4.42 1.80 -6.21
C ILE A 82 5.00 0.88 -7.29
N ASN A 83 4.18 0.08 -7.97
CA ASN A 83 4.59 -0.70 -9.14
C ASN A 83 4.56 0.13 -10.45
N ILE A 84 4.04 1.35 -10.40
CA ILE A 84 4.02 2.27 -11.55
C ILE A 84 5.39 2.94 -11.66
N SER A 85 5.96 2.94 -12.86
CA SER A 85 7.25 3.57 -13.13
C SER A 85 7.26 5.05 -12.71
N GLY A 86 8.29 5.46 -11.97
CA GLY A 86 8.45 6.82 -11.48
C GLY A 86 7.78 7.09 -10.12
N ILE A 87 7.03 6.14 -9.56
CA ILE A 87 6.45 6.27 -8.21
C ILE A 87 7.34 5.50 -7.22
N THR A 88 7.85 6.21 -6.22
CA THR A 88 8.73 5.66 -5.18
C THR A 88 8.03 5.46 -3.84
N ALA A 89 6.95 6.21 -3.58
CA ALA A 89 6.08 5.98 -2.43
C ALA A 89 4.62 6.32 -2.75
N SER A 90 3.70 5.69 -2.05
CA SER A 90 2.25 5.85 -2.20
C SER A 90 1.57 6.02 -0.86
N PHE A 91 0.52 6.85 -0.85
CA PHE A 91 -0.34 7.11 0.30
C PHE A 91 -1.79 7.02 -0.16
N VAL A 92 -2.59 6.17 0.49
CA VAL A 92 -4.02 6.01 0.22
C VAL A 92 -4.78 6.42 1.46
N LEU A 93 -5.64 7.46 1.33
CA LEU A 93 -6.47 8.00 2.40
C LEU A 93 -7.95 7.77 2.12
N PHE A 94 -8.70 7.37 3.13
CA PHE A 94 -10.16 7.22 3.04
C PHE A 94 -10.81 7.36 4.41
N PRO A 95 -12.11 7.76 4.46
CA PRO A 95 -12.86 7.82 5.71
C PRO A 95 -13.32 6.43 6.15
N ASP A 96 -13.31 6.18 7.46
CA ASP A 96 -13.82 4.96 8.09
C ASP A 96 -14.54 5.36 9.40
N GLY A 97 -15.85 5.61 9.32
CA GLY A 97 -16.62 6.16 10.42
C GLY A 97 -16.15 7.56 10.82
N GLU A 98 -15.79 7.74 12.10
CA GLU A 98 -15.30 9.02 12.64
C GLU A 98 -13.77 9.20 12.50
N GLN A 99 -13.13 8.36 11.74
CA GLN A 99 -11.68 8.40 11.54
C GLN A 99 -11.30 8.41 10.07
N VAL A 100 -10.09 8.84 9.80
CA VAL A 100 -9.45 8.72 8.48
C VAL A 100 -8.33 7.69 8.59
N ILE A 101 -8.34 6.76 7.65
CA ILE A 101 -7.30 5.74 7.54
C ILE A 101 -6.30 6.16 6.48
N ILE A 102 -5.03 5.95 6.76
CA ILE A 102 -3.95 6.08 5.77
C ILE A 102 -3.22 4.75 5.66
N SER A 103 -3.06 4.28 4.43
CA SER A 103 -2.17 3.16 4.09
C SER A 103 -1.04 3.69 3.23
N ALA A 104 0.21 3.39 3.59
CA ALA A 104 1.38 3.89 2.88
C ALA A 104 2.37 2.78 2.54
N ARG A 105 3.02 2.94 1.37
CA ARG A 105 4.07 2.04 0.88
C ARG A 105 5.24 2.85 0.33
N SER A 106 6.44 2.27 0.38
CA SER A 106 7.63 2.84 -0.24
C SER A 106 8.58 1.76 -0.74
N ILE A 107 9.21 2.05 -1.86
CA ILE A 107 10.35 1.28 -2.41
C ILE A 107 11.57 2.18 -2.63
N GLY A 108 11.47 3.45 -2.23
CA GLY A 108 12.52 4.46 -2.44
C GLY A 108 13.05 5.07 -1.15
N SER A 109 13.50 6.30 -1.25
CA SER A 109 14.09 7.07 -0.15
C SER A 109 13.09 7.57 0.89
N CYS A 110 11.80 7.62 0.54
CA CYS A 110 10.74 8.05 1.46
C CYS A 110 10.50 7.02 2.55
N ASN A 111 10.90 7.32 3.79
CA ASN A 111 10.55 6.49 4.93
C ASN A 111 9.12 6.81 5.38
N VAL A 112 8.16 5.96 4.94
CA VAL A 112 6.73 6.19 5.24
C VAL A 112 6.39 6.06 6.73
N GLN A 113 7.19 5.35 7.52
CA GLN A 113 7.03 5.30 8.98
C GLN A 113 7.26 6.70 9.57
N VAL A 114 8.39 7.33 9.26
CA VAL A 114 8.75 8.66 9.80
C VAL A 114 7.71 9.71 9.41
N VAL A 115 7.17 9.62 8.18
CA VAL A 115 6.09 10.52 7.74
C VAL A 115 4.83 10.29 8.58
N LEU A 116 4.38 9.04 8.73
CA LEU A 116 3.11 8.75 9.40
C LEU A 116 3.19 8.82 10.93
N GLU A 117 4.35 8.67 11.54
CA GLU A 117 4.54 8.92 12.98
C GLU A 117 4.18 10.35 13.38
N LYS A 118 4.38 11.33 12.48
CA LYS A 118 3.95 12.72 12.70
C LYS A 118 2.42 12.87 12.78
N LEU A 119 1.68 11.88 12.25
CA LEU A 119 0.22 11.82 12.31
C LEU A 119 -0.30 10.79 13.34
N GLY A 120 0.57 10.27 14.21
CA GLY A 120 0.22 9.26 15.19
C GLY A 120 0.11 7.85 14.64
N GLY A 121 0.64 7.60 13.44
CA GLY A 121 0.71 6.29 12.82
C GLY A 121 1.98 5.53 13.17
N GLY A 122 2.25 4.46 12.41
CA GLY A 122 3.45 3.65 12.59
C GLY A 122 3.58 2.56 11.53
N GLY A 123 4.64 1.78 11.65
CA GLY A 123 4.95 0.70 10.70
C GLY A 123 6.45 0.45 10.59
N ASN A 124 6.92 0.40 9.36
CA ASN A 124 8.36 0.38 9.03
C ASN A 124 8.61 1.28 7.80
N GLY A 125 9.88 1.45 7.41
CA GLY A 125 10.25 2.36 6.33
C GLY A 125 9.57 2.10 4.99
N ALA A 126 9.20 0.84 4.71
CA ALA A 126 8.57 0.43 3.46
C ALA A 126 7.04 0.30 3.54
N THR A 127 6.48 0.14 4.74
CA THR A 127 5.05 -0.09 4.97
C THR A 127 4.63 0.55 6.28
N ALA A 128 3.67 1.47 6.22
CA ALA A 128 3.14 2.14 7.39
C ALA A 128 1.64 2.42 7.24
N GLY A 129 0.98 2.73 8.36
CA GLY A 129 -0.42 3.09 8.41
C GLY A 129 -0.71 4.07 9.54
N ALA A 130 -1.80 4.82 9.42
CA ALA A 130 -2.28 5.71 10.45
C ALA A 130 -3.81 5.67 10.54
N GLN A 131 -4.34 5.97 11.74
CA GLN A 131 -5.76 6.10 12.04
C GLN A 131 -5.96 7.41 12.78
N ILE A 132 -6.51 8.40 12.12
CA ILE A 132 -6.65 9.74 12.65
C ILE A 132 -8.12 9.98 13.00
N LYS A 133 -8.42 10.18 14.28
CA LYS A 133 -9.76 10.45 14.79
C LYS A 133 -10.02 11.95 14.90
N GLY A 134 -11.28 12.35 14.76
CA GLY A 134 -11.74 13.70 15.04
C GLY A 134 -11.25 14.77 14.08
N LYS A 135 -10.73 14.39 12.91
CA LYS A 135 -10.34 15.33 11.86
C LYS A 135 -11.04 14.97 10.54
N PRO A 136 -11.52 15.98 9.79
CA PRO A 136 -12.07 15.73 8.46
C PRO A 136 -10.98 15.29 7.48
N LEU A 137 -11.36 14.50 6.47
CA LEU A 137 -10.46 13.96 5.45
C LEU A 137 -9.55 15.02 4.82
N ARG A 138 -10.10 16.18 4.50
CA ARG A 138 -9.35 17.30 3.90
C ARG A 138 -8.24 17.80 4.80
N GLN A 139 -8.49 17.88 6.11
CA GLN A 139 -7.48 18.31 7.09
C GLN A 139 -6.38 17.25 7.21
N VAL A 140 -6.75 15.97 7.24
CA VAL A 140 -5.77 14.87 7.29
C VAL A 140 -4.90 14.84 6.04
N LEU A 141 -5.46 15.12 4.86
CA LEU A 141 -4.68 15.25 3.63
C LEU A 141 -3.66 16.40 3.71
N GLN A 142 -4.07 17.55 4.24
CA GLN A 142 -3.17 18.69 4.45
C GLN A 142 -2.06 18.37 5.46
N ASP A 143 -2.41 17.72 6.57
CA ASP A 143 -1.44 17.27 7.58
C ASP A 143 -0.44 16.27 7.00
N LEU A 144 -0.91 15.34 6.13
CA LEU A 144 -0.03 14.41 5.43
C LEU A 144 0.94 15.12 4.49
N VAL A 145 0.45 16.04 3.69
CA VAL A 145 1.30 16.85 2.78
C VAL A 145 2.36 17.62 3.59
N GLY A 146 1.96 18.25 4.69
CA GLY A 146 2.89 18.93 5.60
C GLY A 146 3.94 17.99 6.22
N ALA A 147 3.53 16.77 6.59
CA ALA A 147 4.45 15.75 7.11
C ALA A 147 5.46 15.26 6.07
N ILE A 148 5.01 15.10 4.82
CA ILE A 148 5.88 14.77 3.68
C ILE A 148 6.87 15.92 3.43
N ASP A 149 6.41 17.15 3.37
CA ASP A 149 7.29 18.30 3.14
C ASP A 149 8.34 18.44 4.23
N ALA A 150 7.96 18.25 5.47
CA ALA A 150 8.89 18.26 6.60
C ALA A 150 9.86 17.07 6.63
N PHE A 151 9.57 15.98 5.91
CA PHE A 151 10.49 14.86 5.74
C PHE A 151 11.58 15.18 4.70
N TYR A 152 11.22 15.95 3.67
CA TYR A 152 12.14 16.31 2.57
C TYR A 152 12.82 17.69 2.76
N ALA A 153 12.50 18.41 3.83
CA ALA A 153 13.14 19.69 4.16
C ALA A 153 14.54 19.48 4.70
#